data_ab513161364f3f8851a593a86aae0360
#
_entry.id   ab513161364f3f8851a593a86aae0360
#
_cell.length_a   1.000
_cell.length_b   1.000
_cell.length_c   1.000
_cell.angle_alpha   90.00
_cell.angle_beta   90.00
_cell.angle_gamma   90.00
#
_symmetry.space_group_name_H-M   'P 1'
#
loop_
_entity.id
_entity.type
_entity.pdbx_description
1 polymer ?
#
loop_
_entity_poly.entity_id
_entity_poly.type
_entity_poly.pdbx_seq_one_letter_code
_entity_poly.pdbx_strand_id
1 'polypeptide(L)'
;MRLLHLDSSILTDTSVSRQLTAQVVQDLHAAIDDLHATYRDLAAVPIAHLSGAIAAGFRPLPQPASDAALVAEHALSEQLVDEFLASDIVVIGAPMYNFSVPTQLKAWIDRIAQPGRTFRYTANGPEGLAGGKQLIVASSRGGMYTQGPMASLDFQEAYLTATFGFLGVRDVHFVRAENQSRGPEPAAAALISAQASIADVVRSVGRGVGRGVARARVE
;
A
#
# COMPACT_ATOMS: atom_id res chain seq x y z
N MET A 1 4.50 -15.02 -9.99
CA MET A 1 4.46 -14.05 -8.87
C MET A 1 3.13 -13.35 -8.79
N ARG A 2 2.76 -12.83 -7.61
CA ARG A 2 1.48 -12.11 -7.40
C ARG A 2 1.74 -10.66 -7.00
N LEU A 3 1.05 -9.75 -7.65
CA LEU A 3 1.09 -8.32 -7.39
C LEU A 3 -0.30 -7.85 -6.95
N LEU A 4 -0.36 -7.07 -5.86
CA LEU A 4 -1.55 -6.34 -5.45
C LEU A 4 -1.36 -4.87 -5.79
N HIS A 5 -2.20 -4.34 -6.69
CA HIS A 5 -2.20 -2.94 -7.10
C HIS A 5 -3.40 -2.21 -6.49
N LEU A 6 -3.13 -1.17 -5.72
CA LEU A 6 -4.13 -0.37 -5.02
C LEU A 6 -4.05 1.08 -5.43
N ASP A 7 -5.15 1.65 -5.91
CA ASP A 7 -5.28 3.10 -6.10
C ASP A 7 -6.25 3.69 -5.09
N SER A 8 -5.86 4.82 -4.48
CA SER A 8 -6.64 5.48 -3.43
C SER A 8 -6.97 6.94 -3.71
N SER A 9 -6.57 7.46 -4.88
CA SER A 9 -6.84 8.84 -5.28
C SER A 9 -8.31 9.04 -5.63
N ILE A 10 -8.90 10.13 -5.11
CA ILE A 10 -10.24 10.59 -5.52
C ILE A 10 -10.24 11.29 -6.89
N LEU A 11 -9.05 11.62 -7.42
CA LEU A 11 -8.88 12.17 -8.76
C LEU A 11 -8.69 11.00 -9.73
N THR A 12 -9.64 10.74 -10.59
CA THR A 12 -9.62 9.63 -11.54
C THR A 12 -8.48 9.77 -12.57
N ASP A 13 -8.77 10.22 -13.78
CA ASP A 13 -7.81 10.29 -14.90
C ASP A 13 -6.72 11.36 -14.73
N THR A 14 -6.97 12.37 -13.89
CA THR A 14 -6.01 13.44 -13.59
C THR A 14 -5.06 13.12 -12.43
N SER A 15 -5.17 11.93 -11.84
CA SER A 15 -4.39 11.55 -10.68
C SER A 15 -2.95 11.19 -11.04
N VAL A 16 -1.99 11.94 -10.51
CA VAL A 16 -0.55 11.68 -10.67
C VAL A 16 -0.15 10.35 -10.02
N SER A 17 -0.67 10.03 -8.82
CA SER A 17 -0.34 8.76 -8.18
C SER A 17 -0.83 7.55 -8.99
N ARG A 18 -2.00 7.62 -9.65
CA ARG A 18 -2.50 6.56 -10.55
C ARG A 18 -1.62 6.42 -11.81
N GLN A 19 -1.17 7.52 -12.39
CA GLN A 19 -0.24 7.48 -13.54
C GLN A 19 1.06 6.79 -13.15
N LEU A 20 1.61 7.10 -11.98
CA LEU A 20 2.84 6.47 -11.48
C LEU A 20 2.65 4.99 -11.14
N THR A 21 1.54 4.59 -10.50
CA THR A 21 1.29 3.16 -10.22
C THR A 21 1.11 2.36 -11.51
N ALA A 22 0.39 2.91 -12.49
CA ALA A 22 0.22 2.27 -13.80
C ALA A 22 1.58 2.03 -14.49
N GLN A 23 2.48 3.03 -14.49
CA GLN A 23 3.83 2.89 -15.03
C GLN A 23 4.65 1.84 -14.25
N VAL A 24 4.63 1.88 -12.91
CA VAL A 24 5.31 0.87 -12.06
C VAL A 24 4.84 -0.54 -12.40
N VAL A 25 3.53 -0.75 -12.49
CA VAL A 25 2.95 -2.07 -12.79
C VAL A 25 3.31 -2.51 -14.20
N GLN A 26 3.28 -1.62 -15.18
CA GLN A 26 3.71 -1.92 -16.55
C GLN A 26 5.18 -2.34 -16.60
N ASP A 27 6.07 -1.61 -15.92
CA ASP A 27 7.50 -1.90 -15.90
C ASP A 27 7.82 -3.20 -15.15
N LEU A 28 7.05 -3.49 -14.07
CA LEU A 28 7.15 -4.79 -13.37
C LEU A 28 6.70 -5.95 -14.25
N HIS A 29 5.63 -5.80 -15.03
CA HIS A 29 5.20 -6.83 -16.01
C HIS A 29 6.23 -7.06 -17.11
N ALA A 30 6.96 -6.03 -17.52
CA ALA A 30 8.03 -6.16 -18.50
C ALA A 30 9.30 -6.82 -17.93
N ALA A 31 9.52 -6.71 -16.62
CA ALA A 31 10.73 -7.20 -15.95
C ALA A 31 10.56 -8.58 -15.28
N ILE A 32 9.33 -9.02 -15.02
CA ILE A 32 9.03 -10.25 -14.26
C ILE A 32 8.07 -11.13 -15.07
N ASP A 33 8.56 -12.28 -15.49
CA ASP A 33 7.73 -13.28 -16.16
C ASP A 33 6.65 -13.83 -15.21
N ASP A 34 5.47 -14.16 -15.76
CA ASP A 34 4.33 -14.73 -15.02
C ASP A 34 3.90 -13.91 -13.80
N LEU A 35 3.92 -12.58 -13.91
CA LEU A 35 3.39 -11.67 -12.88
C LEU A 35 1.87 -11.55 -13.01
N HIS A 36 1.14 -11.98 -11.99
CA HIS A 36 -0.33 -11.88 -11.93
C HIS A 36 -0.73 -10.72 -11.02
N ALA A 37 -1.40 -9.71 -11.57
CA ALA A 37 -1.85 -8.54 -10.85
C ALA A 37 -3.33 -8.65 -10.44
N THR A 38 -3.60 -8.39 -9.15
CA THR A 38 -4.94 -8.09 -8.63
C THR A 38 -5.04 -6.58 -8.44
N TYR A 39 -6.05 -5.95 -9.04
CA TYR A 39 -6.28 -4.50 -8.95
C TYR A 39 -7.47 -4.15 -8.08
N ARG A 40 -7.32 -3.14 -7.23
CA ARG A 40 -8.41 -2.51 -6.47
C ARG A 40 -8.33 -0.99 -6.57
N ASP A 41 -9.43 -0.39 -6.99
CA ASP A 41 -9.64 1.06 -6.88
C ASP A 41 -10.45 1.35 -5.62
N LEU A 42 -9.76 1.80 -4.57
CA LEU A 42 -10.33 2.07 -3.26
C LEU A 42 -11.22 3.33 -3.26
N ALA A 43 -11.12 4.19 -4.28
CA ALA A 43 -11.98 5.35 -4.43
C ALA A 43 -13.25 5.03 -5.24
N ALA A 44 -13.14 4.19 -6.27
CA ALA A 44 -14.29 3.77 -7.08
C ALA A 44 -15.18 2.74 -6.34
N VAL A 45 -14.55 1.84 -5.57
CA VAL A 45 -15.26 0.84 -4.75
C VAL A 45 -14.79 1.01 -3.29
N PRO A 46 -15.36 1.98 -2.56
CA PRO A 46 -14.93 2.30 -1.21
C PRO A 46 -15.17 1.16 -0.22
N ILE A 47 -14.20 0.93 0.64
CA ILE A 47 -14.31 0.01 1.77
C ILE A 47 -14.92 0.78 2.95
N ALA A 48 -15.93 0.20 3.59
CA ALA A 48 -16.53 0.82 4.77
C ALA A 48 -15.49 1.03 5.87
N HIS A 49 -15.57 2.19 6.54
CA HIS A 49 -14.73 2.48 7.71
C HIS A 49 -14.89 1.40 8.77
N LEU A 50 -13.80 1.08 9.46
CA LEU A 50 -13.81 0.09 10.53
C LEU A 50 -14.77 0.51 11.65
N SER A 51 -15.83 -0.27 11.86
CA SER A 51 -16.76 -0.15 12.99
C SER A 51 -16.49 -1.24 14.03
N GLY A 52 -17.05 -1.09 15.23
CA GLY A 52 -16.96 -2.13 16.26
C GLY A 52 -17.56 -3.46 15.79
N ALA A 53 -18.67 -3.44 15.03
CA ALA A 53 -19.31 -4.62 14.46
C ALA A 53 -18.41 -5.33 13.44
N ILE A 54 -17.79 -4.58 12.54
CA ILE A 54 -16.85 -5.14 11.55
C ILE A 54 -15.61 -5.71 12.27
N ALA A 55 -15.05 -4.96 13.23
CA ALA A 55 -13.87 -5.39 13.98
C ALA A 55 -14.11 -6.66 14.80
N ALA A 56 -15.33 -6.90 15.27
CA ALA A 56 -15.71 -8.10 16.00
C ALA A 56 -15.54 -9.39 15.17
N GLY A 57 -15.50 -9.29 13.84
CA GLY A 57 -15.21 -10.43 12.96
C GLY A 57 -13.78 -10.97 13.07
N PHE A 58 -12.82 -10.15 13.56
CA PHE A 58 -11.40 -10.52 13.64
C PHE A 58 -10.69 -10.03 14.91
N ARG A 59 -11.42 -9.48 15.86
CA ARG A 59 -10.92 -9.06 17.17
C ARG A 59 -11.79 -9.66 18.27
N PRO A 60 -11.28 -9.86 19.49
CA PRO A 60 -12.04 -10.38 20.62
C PRO A 60 -12.99 -9.30 21.18
N LEU A 61 -13.95 -8.90 20.38
CA LEU A 61 -15.00 -7.94 20.73
C LEU A 61 -16.35 -8.65 20.87
N PRO A 62 -17.31 -8.09 21.64
CA PRO A 62 -18.65 -8.61 21.67
C PRO A 62 -19.26 -8.70 20.28
N GLN A 63 -19.82 -9.86 19.94
CA GLN A 63 -20.45 -10.08 18.63
C GLN A 63 -21.82 -9.37 18.61
N PRO A 64 -22.06 -8.45 17.67
CA PRO A 64 -23.37 -7.86 17.48
C PRO A 64 -24.34 -8.88 16.85
N ALA A 65 -25.63 -8.55 16.84
CA ALA A 65 -26.59 -9.26 16.00
C ALA A 65 -26.13 -9.20 14.54
N SER A 66 -26.05 -10.36 13.91
CA SER A 66 -25.56 -10.47 12.53
C SER A 66 -26.71 -10.31 11.55
N ASP A 67 -26.51 -9.45 10.54
CA ASP A 67 -27.34 -9.35 9.36
C ASP A 67 -26.51 -9.64 8.09
N ALA A 68 -27.17 -9.70 6.94
CA ALA A 68 -26.52 -10.02 5.67
C ALA A 68 -25.43 -8.99 5.30
N ALA A 69 -25.62 -7.72 5.66
CA ALA A 69 -24.64 -6.68 5.38
C ALA A 69 -23.37 -6.86 6.21
N LEU A 70 -23.51 -7.18 7.50
CA LEU A 70 -22.35 -7.45 8.36
C LEU A 70 -21.61 -8.72 7.96
N VAL A 71 -22.32 -9.78 7.55
CA VAL A 71 -21.71 -11.00 7.00
C VAL A 71 -20.87 -10.68 5.75
N ALA A 72 -21.38 -9.84 4.85
CA ALA A 72 -20.65 -9.41 3.66
C ALA A 72 -19.40 -8.59 4.03
N GLU A 73 -19.48 -7.72 5.05
CA GLU A 73 -18.34 -6.93 5.53
C GLU A 73 -17.25 -7.82 6.17
N HIS A 74 -17.61 -8.85 6.92
CA HIS A 74 -16.65 -9.82 7.44
C HIS A 74 -15.99 -10.60 6.30
N ALA A 75 -16.77 -11.10 5.33
CA ALA A 75 -16.22 -11.78 4.16
C ALA A 75 -15.27 -10.90 3.35
N LEU A 76 -15.62 -9.61 3.18
CA LEU A 76 -14.72 -8.65 2.55
C LEU A 76 -13.41 -8.48 3.33
N SER A 77 -13.45 -8.41 4.68
CA SER A 77 -12.24 -8.30 5.49
C SER A 77 -11.30 -9.49 5.28
N GLU A 78 -11.85 -10.71 5.25
CA GLU A 78 -11.08 -11.93 4.96
C GLU A 78 -10.46 -11.89 3.56
N GLN A 79 -11.24 -11.50 2.55
CA GLN A 79 -10.75 -11.38 1.18
C GLN A 79 -9.60 -10.38 1.07
N LEU A 80 -9.70 -9.22 1.73
CA LEU A 80 -8.64 -8.19 1.70
C LEU A 80 -7.34 -8.69 2.33
N VAL A 81 -7.45 -9.43 3.45
CA VAL A 81 -6.28 -10.05 4.11
C VAL A 81 -5.67 -11.13 3.24
N ASP A 82 -6.49 -11.99 2.62
CA ASP A 82 -6.00 -13.08 1.77
C ASP A 82 -5.27 -12.53 0.54
N GLU A 83 -5.81 -11.51 -0.12
CA GLU A 83 -5.15 -10.83 -1.24
C GLU A 83 -3.80 -10.20 -0.83
N PHE A 84 -3.78 -9.52 0.31
CA PHE A 84 -2.54 -8.94 0.85
C PHE A 84 -1.52 -10.02 1.20
N LEU A 85 -1.92 -11.07 1.91
CA LEU A 85 -1.01 -12.15 2.30
C LEU A 85 -0.50 -12.96 1.11
N ALA A 86 -1.33 -13.16 0.10
CA ALA A 86 -0.97 -13.90 -1.12
C ALA A 86 -0.05 -13.13 -2.07
N SER A 87 0.05 -11.80 -1.93
CA SER A 87 0.89 -10.98 -2.80
C SER A 87 2.37 -11.05 -2.44
N ASP A 88 3.24 -11.05 -3.42
CA ASP A 88 4.70 -10.90 -3.28
C ASP A 88 5.11 -9.43 -3.35
N ILE A 89 4.41 -8.66 -4.19
CA ILE A 89 4.62 -7.23 -4.42
C ILE A 89 3.30 -6.51 -4.17
N VAL A 90 3.36 -5.37 -3.45
CA VAL A 90 2.24 -4.47 -3.26
C VAL A 90 2.60 -3.11 -3.85
N VAL A 91 1.79 -2.60 -4.77
CA VAL A 91 1.92 -1.27 -5.36
C VAL A 91 0.76 -0.41 -4.89
N ILE A 92 1.05 0.72 -4.26
CA ILE A 92 0.02 1.61 -3.67
C ILE A 92 0.15 3.00 -4.27
N GLY A 93 -0.91 3.50 -4.90
CA GLY A 93 -1.10 4.90 -5.24
C GLY A 93 -1.61 5.66 -4.01
N ALA A 94 -0.76 6.50 -3.42
CA ALA A 94 -1.05 7.25 -2.21
C ALA A 94 -0.82 8.74 -2.42
N PRO A 95 -1.82 9.51 -2.88
CA PRO A 95 -1.71 10.96 -2.82
C PRO A 95 -1.71 11.42 -1.37
N MET A 96 -1.00 12.52 -1.08
CA MET A 96 -1.06 13.13 0.25
C MET A 96 -2.31 14.01 0.36
N TYR A 97 -3.20 13.68 1.27
CA TYR A 97 -4.34 14.51 1.65
C TYR A 97 -4.17 14.96 3.10
N ASN A 98 -4.16 16.28 3.32
CA ASN A 98 -4.00 16.86 4.66
C ASN A 98 -2.84 16.23 5.45
N PHE A 99 -1.65 16.14 4.83
CA PHE A 99 -0.39 15.64 5.39
C PHE A 99 -0.32 14.12 5.62
N SER A 100 -1.34 13.36 5.26
CA SER A 100 -1.41 11.92 5.51
C SER A 100 -1.96 11.15 4.30
N VAL A 101 -2.32 9.88 4.52
CA VAL A 101 -2.91 9.00 3.51
C VAL A 101 -4.39 9.32 3.28
N PRO A 102 -4.95 9.03 2.09
CA PRO A 102 -6.38 9.09 1.84
C PRO A 102 -7.17 8.20 2.81
N THR A 103 -8.38 8.63 3.19
CA THR A 103 -9.26 7.84 4.07
C THR A 103 -9.61 6.48 3.49
N GLN A 104 -9.70 6.36 2.17
CA GLN A 104 -9.91 5.10 1.46
C GLN A 104 -8.77 4.12 1.71
N LEU A 105 -7.52 4.59 1.63
CA LEU A 105 -6.35 3.75 1.93
C LEU A 105 -6.29 3.40 3.41
N LYS A 106 -6.63 4.34 4.30
CA LYS A 106 -6.70 4.08 5.73
C LYS A 106 -7.74 3.02 6.06
N ALA A 107 -8.92 3.05 5.44
CA ALA A 107 -9.96 2.04 5.62
C ALA A 107 -9.47 0.64 5.20
N TRP A 108 -8.77 0.53 4.06
CA TRP A 108 -8.16 -0.74 3.64
C TRP A 108 -7.10 -1.23 4.65
N ILE A 109 -6.21 -0.36 5.11
CA ILE A 109 -5.17 -0.70 6.10
C ILE A 109 -5.81 -1.22 7.40
N ASP A 110 -6.88 -0.58 7.88
CA ASP A 110 -7.58 -0.99 9.10
C ASP A 110 -8.22 -2.38 8.97
N ARG A 111 -8.60 -2.78 7.75
CA ARG A 111 -9.20 -4.08 7.48
C ARG A 111 -8.16 -5.21 7.37
N ILE A 112 -6.96 -4.91 6.88
CA ILE A 112 -5.90 -5.92 6.76
C ILE A 112 -5.08 -6.08 8.05
N ALA A 113 -5.12 -5.13 8.98
CA ALA A 113 -4.40 -5.22 10.25
C ALA A 113 -5.16 -6.11 11.24
N GLN A 114 -5.03 -7.45 11.07
CA GLN A 114 -5.76 -8.46 11.84
C GLN A 114 -4.82 -9.28 12.74
N PRO A 115 -5.11 -9.34 14.07
CA PRO A 115 -4.38 -10.20 14.99
C PRO A 115 -4.46 -11.68 14.58
N GLY A 116 -3.35 -12.40 14.63
CA GLY A 116 -3.27 -13.80 14.23
C GLY A 116 -3.19 -14.05 12.73
N ARG A 117 -3.40 -13.04 11.88
CA ARG A 117 -3.30 -13.13 10.42
C ARG A 117 -2.10 -12.35 9.87
N THR A 118 -2.06 -11.05 10.09
CA THR A 118 -1.01 -10.16 9.57
C THR A 118 -0.02 -9.71 10.63
N PHE A 119 -0.37 -9.84 11.89
CA PHE A 119 0.53 -9.66 13.03
C PHE A 119 0.08 -10.51 14.23
N ARG A 120 0.96 -10.68 15.23
CA ARG A 120 0.61 -11.27 16.51
C ARG A 120 1.33 -10.59 17.66
N TYR A 121 0.78 -10.69 18.87
CA TYR A 121 1.47 -10.28 20.08
C TYR A 121 2.24 -11.46 20.67
N THR A 122 3.50 -11.23 21.05
CA THR A 122 4.37 -12.21 21.72
C THR A 122 4.87 -11.65 23.03
N ALA A 123 5.52 -12.48 23.84
CA ALA A 123 6.16 -12.03 25.08
C ALA A 123 7.23 -10.94 24.83
N ASN A 124 7.80 -10.89 23.63
CA ASN A 124 8.84 -9.93 23.23
C ASN A 124 8.28 -8.72 22.47
N GLY A 125 6.96 -8.55 22.44
CA GLY A 125 6.27 -7.49 21.69
C GLY A 125 5.55 -7.98 20.43
N PRO A 126 5.04 -7.05 19.60
CA PRO A 126 4.35 -7.41 18.38
C PRO A 126 5.31 -7.96 17.31
N GLU A 127 4.84 -8.98 16.58
CA GLU A 127 5.53 -9.61 15.47
C GLU A 127 4.65 -9.55 14.23
N GLY A 128 5.17 -9.00 13.12
CA GLY A 128 4.49 -8.97 11.83
C GLY A 128 4.60 -10.31 11.11
N LEU A 129 3.48 -10.76 10.56
CA LEU A 129 3.35 -12.06 9.89
C LEU A 129 3.31 -11.96 8.36
N ALA A 130 3.30 -10.73 7.80
CA ALA A 130 3.26 -10.48 6.36
C ALA A 130 4.65 -10.17 5.76
N GLY A 131 5.72 -10.71 6.35
CA GLY A 131 7.09 -10.52 5.87
C GLY A 131 7.35 -11.12 4.48
N GLY A 132 8.52 -10.78 3.90
CA GLY A 132 8.96 -11.28 2.59
C GLY A 132 8.34 -10.55 1.39
N LYS A 133 7.46 -9.58 1.62
CA LYS A 133 6.84 -8.75 0.58
C LYS A 133 7.65 -7.50 0.29
N GLN A 134 7.49 -6.97 -0.92
CA GLN A 134 8.01 -5.68 -1.33
C GLN A 134 6.87 -4.69 -1.53
N LEU A 135 7.00 -3.51 -0.94
CA LEU A 135 6.01 -2.44 -1.04
C LEU A 135 6.57 -1.30 -1.89
N ILE A 136 5.83 -0.90 -2.91
CA ILE A 136 6.12 0.29 -3.72
C ILE A 136 4.98 1.29 -3.51
N VAL A 137 5.31 2.49 -3.06
CA VAL A 137 4.36 3.57 -2.84
C VAL A 137 4.59 4.67 -3.85
N ALA A 138 3.63 4.89 -4.76
CA ALA A 138 3.60 6.05 -5.64
C ALA A 138 2.91 7.21 -4.91
N SER A 139 3.72 8.13 -4.39
CA SER A 139 3.31 9.25 -3.56
C SER A 139 3.26 10.54 -4.37
N SER A 140 2.09 11.18 -4.47
CA SER A 140 1.94 12.51 -5.07
C SER A 140 1.57 13.55 -4.02
N ARG A 141 2.21 14.73 -4.05
CA ARG A 141 2.14 15.73 -2.99
C ARG A 141 2.06 17.14 -3.56
N GLY A 142 1.21 17.99 -2.98
CA GLY A 142 1.05 19.37 -3.40
C GLY A 142 2.29 20.25 -3.19
N GLY A 143 3.04 20.03 -2.10
CA GLY A 143 4.27 20.70 -1.74
C GLY A 143 5.50 19.79 -1.76
N MET A 144 6.60 20.29 -1.21
CA MET A 144 7.83 19.52 -0.96
C MET A 144 7.86 19.14 0.53
N TYR A 145 7.89 17.82 0.80
CA TYR A 145 7.86 17.26 2.16
C TYR A 145 9.05 16.35 2.47
N THR A 146 9.89 16.04 1.49
CA THR A 146 11.13 15.28 1.72
C THR A 146 12.23 16.13 2.32
N GLN A 147 12.14 17.45 2.21
CA GLN A 147 13.12 18.41 2.74
C GLN A 147 12.50 19.77 3.02
N GLY A 148 13.27 20.64 3.71
CA GLY A 148 12.85 22.00 4.03
C GLY A 148 11.84 22.07 5.19
N PRO A 149 11.19 23.24 5.39
CA PRO A 149 10.38 23.49 6.59
C PRO A 149 9.11 22.60 6.70
N MET A 150 8.65 22.04 5.59
CA MET A 150 7.47 21.16 5.58
C MET A 150 7.80 19.68 5.84
N ALA A 151 9.07 19.31 5.97
CA ALA A 151 9.46 17.90 6.16
C ALA A 151 8.88 17.28 7.44
N SER A 152 8.76 18.08 8.52
CA SER A 152 8.14 17.63 9.78
C SER A 152 6.64 17.35 9.69
N LEU A 153 5.99 17.76 8.60
CA LEU A 153 4.56 17.52 8.33
C LEU A 153 4.33 16.31 7.41
N ASP A 154 5.37 15.55 7.06
CA ASP A 154 5.23 14.28 6.36
C ASP A 154 4.79 13.18 7.32
N PHE A 155 3.51 13.12 7.60
CA PHE A 155 2.92 11.99 8.32
C PHE A 155 2.55 10.83 7.40
N GLN A 156 2.64 10.97 6.08
CA GLN A 156 2.26 9.95 5.12
C GLN A 156 3.27 8.81 5.04
N GLU A 157 4.53 9.12 4.69
CA GLU A 157 5.56 8.09 4.54
C GLU A 157 5.95 7.48 5.88
N ALA A 158 6.03 8.29 6.94
CA ALA A 158 6.29 7.82 8.29
C ALA A 158 5.19 6.84 8.76
N TYR A 159 3.92 7.17 8.51
CA TYR A 159 2.78 6.30 8.83
C TYR A 159 2.83 4.99 8.04
N LEU A 160 3.01 5.04 6.71
CA LEU A 160 3.06 3.84 5.87
C LEU A 160 4.22 2.94 6.26
N THR A 161 5.42 3.51 6.46
CA THR A 161 6.61 2.75 6.87
C THR A 161 6.40 2.07 8.22
N ALA A 162 5.86 2.80 9.21
CA ALA A 162 5.59 2.24 10.53
C ALA A 162 4.53 1.14 10.48
N THR A 163 3.43 1.38 9.76
CA THR A 163 2.30 0.45 9.69
C THR A 163 2.68 -0.84 8.96
N PHE A 164 3.29 -0.75 7.79
CA PHE A 164 3.71 -1.93 7.05
C PHE A 164 4.88 -2.65 7.74
N GLY A 165 5.79 -1.91 8.37
CA GLY A 165 6.83 -2.48 9.24
C GLY A 165 6.26 -3.27 10.41
N PHE A 166 5.19 -2.78 11.05
CA PHE A 166 4.45 -3.49 12.09
C PHE A 166 3.83 -4.80 11.57
N LEU A 167 3.34 -4.82 10.33
CA LEU A 167 2.83 -6.02 9.67
C LEU A 167 3.95 -6.96 9.19
N GLY A 168 5.24 -6.56 9.27
CA GLY A 168 6.40 -7.36 8.88
C GLY A 168 6.97 -7.03 7.49
N VAL A 169 6.38 -6.09 6.75
CA VAL A 169 6.88 -5.63 5.44
C VAL A 169 7.94 -4.57 5.68
N ARG A 170 9.20 -4.88 5.38
CA ARG A 170 10.36 -4.01 5.64
C ARG A 170 11.02 -3.44 4.39
N ASP A 171 10.75 -4.04 3.24
CA ASP A 171 11.27 -3.59 1.95
C ASP A 171 10.27 -2.63 1.32
N VAL A 172 10.47 -1.33 1.56
CA VAL A 172 9.55 -0.25 1.15
C VAL A 172 10.26 0.73 0.25
N HIS A 173 9.71 0.94 -0.95
CA HIS A 173 10.21 1.86 -1.96
C HIS A 173 9.20 2.97 -2.20
N PHE A 174 9.69 4.21 -2.37
CA PHE A 174 8.84 5.36 -2.67
C PHE A 174 9.19 5.95 -4.03
N VAL A 175 8.17 6.10 -4.88
CA VAL A 175 8.21 6.90 -6.12
C VAL A 175 7.47 8.20 -5.84
N ARG A 176 8.18 9.34 -5.83
CA ARG A 176 7.66 10.62 -5.33
C ARG A 176 7.48 11.64 -6.43
N ALA A 177 6.26 12.21 -6.54
CA ALA A 177 5.97 13.40 -7.33
C ALA A 177 5.53 14.53 -6.38
N GLU A 178 6.47 15.35 -5.95
CA GLU A 178 6.24 16.50 -5.08
C GLU A 178 5.89 17.77 -5.88
N ASN A 179 5.53 18.87 -5.21
CA ASN A 179 5.25 20.18 -5.82
C ASN A 179 4.09 20.21 -6.84
N GLN A 180 3.16 19.28 -6.76
CA GLN A 180 2.04 19.19 -7.71
C GLN A 180 1.09 20.39 -7.68
N SER A 181 1.10 21.20 -6.60
CA SER A 181 0.31 22.42 -6.46
C SER A 181 1.13 23.71 -6.61
N ARG A 182 2.39 23.62 -7.10
CA ARG A 182 3.30 24.77 -7.24
C ARG A 182 3.32 25.39 -8.64
N GLY A 183 2.39 24.99 -9.50
CA GLY A 183 2.29 25.43 -10.89
C GLY A 183 2.73 24.35 -11.88
N PRO A 184 2.47 24.57 -13.19
CA PRO A 184 2.65 23.53 -14.20
C PRO A 184 4.10 23.09 -14.39
N GLU A 185 5.06 24.00 -14.38
CA GLU A 185 6.47 23.67 -14.60
C GLU A 185 7.07 22.82 -13.44
N PRO A 186 6.95 23.20 -12.15
CA PRO A 186 7.40 22.35 -11.04
C PRO A 186 6.69 20.99 -10.99
N ALA A 187 5.40 20.94 -11.30
CA ALA A 187 4.62 19.70 -11.33
C ALA A 187 5.12 18.76 -12.43
N ALA A 188 5.34 19.27 -13.65
CA ALA A 188 5.87 18.50 -14.77
C ALA A 188 7.29 17.97 -14.48
N ALA A 189 8.17 18.81 -13.96
CA ALA A 189 9.54 18.41 -13.58
C ALA A 189 9.54 17.31 -12.51
N ALA A 190 8.66 17.42 -11.51
CA ALA A 190 8.53 16.42 -10.45
C ALA A 190 7.97 15.09 -10.99
N LEU A 191 7.01 15.13 -11.93
CA LEU A 191 6.49 13.93 -12.57
C LEU A 191 7.58 13.21 -13.39
N ILE A 192 8.35 13.95 -14.21
CA ILE A 192 9.46 13.39 -14.99
C ILE A 192 10.50 12.74 -14.05
N SER A 193 10.86 13.41 -12.95
CA SER A 193 11.79 12.86 -11.97
C SER A 193 11.25 11.60 -11.30
N ALA A 194 9.97 11.58 -10.93
CA ALA A 194 9.31 10.40 -10.38
C ALA A 194 9.34 9.22 -11.36
N GLN A 195 8.97 9.46 -12.62
CA GLN A 195 9.00 8.44 -13.69
C GLN A 195 10.40 7.89 -13.91
N ALA A 196 11.43 8.74 -13.94
CA ALA A 196 12.81 8.31 -14.07
C ALA A 196 13.27 7.40 -12.92
N SER A 197 12.76 7.61 -11.70
CA SER A 197 13.09 6.78 -10.53
C SER A 197 12.46 5.38 -10.56
N ILE A 198 11.40 5.16 -11.35
CA ILE A 198 10.68 3.87 -11.42
C ILE A 198 11.62 2.74 -11.86
N ALA A 199 12.48 2.99 -12.85
CA ALA A 199 13.40 1.97 -13.36
C ALA A 199 14.36 1.45 -12.26
N ASP A 200 14.81 2.31 -11.34
CA ASP A 200 15.65 1.92 -10.20
C ASP A 200 14.88 1.09 -9.18
N VAL A 201 13.65 1.49 -8.89
CA VAL A 201 12.75 0.77 -7.99
C VAL A 201 12.44 -0.64 -8.54
N VAL A 202 12.06 -0.74 -9.80
CA VAL A 202 11.76 -2.03 -10.46
C VAL A 202 12.98 -2.94 -10.46
N ARG A 203 14.17 -2.42 -10.74
CA ARG A 203 15.43 -3.19 -10.65
C ARG A 203 15.73 -3.66 -9.23
N SER A 204 15.44 -2.86 -8.21
CA SER A 204 15.63 -3.23 -6.82
C SER A 204 14.72 -4.38 -6.42
N VAL A 205 13.43 -4.26 -6.77
CA VAL A 205 12.39 -5.28 -6.56
C VAL A 205 12.77 -6.60 -7.25
N GLY A 206 13.16 -6.58 -8.51
CA GLY A 206 13.56 -7.79 -9.25
C GLY A 206 14.73 -8.53 -8.59
N ARG A 207 15.70 -7.82 -8.02
CA ARG A 207 16.83 -8.43 -7.28
C ARG A 207 16.43 -9.05 -5.95
N GLY A 208 15.46 -8.46 -5.25
CA GLY A 208 14.92 -8.97 -3.99
C GLY A 208 14.21 -10.30 -4.18
N VAL A 209 13.47 -10.43 -5.26
CA VAL A 209 12.76 -11.64 -5.66
C VAL A 209 13.73 -12.81 -5.90
N GLY A 210 14.82 -12.59 -6.63
CA GLY A 210 15.82 -13.62 -6.91
C GLY A 210 16.46 -14.21 -5.64
N ARG A 211 16.58 -13.42 -4.58
CA ARG A 211 17.11 -13.87 -3.28
C ARG A 211 16.11 -14.67 -2.46
N GLY A 212 14.81 -14.34 -2.56
CA GLY A 212 13.73 -15.08 -1.86
C GLY A 212 13.53 -16.47 -2.42
N VAL A 213 13.53 -16.62 -3.74
CA VAL A 213 13.39 -17.92 -4.43
C VAL A 213 14.60 -18.84 -4.15
N ALA A 214 15.81 -18.28 -4.04
CA ALA A 214 17.01 -19.06 -3.72
C ALA A 214 16.99 -19.59 -2.27
N ARG A 215 16.40 -18.86 -1.30
CA ARG A 215 16.25 -19.34 0.09
C ARG A 215 15.20 -20.43 0.25
N ALA A 216 14.07 -20.33 -0.45
CA ALA A 216 12.99 -21.33 -0.39
C ALA A 216 13.35 -22.69 -1.04
N ARG A 217 14.47 -22.79 -1.80
CA ARG A 217 14.94 -24.04 -2.41
C ARG A 217 15.99 -24.77 -1.56
N VAL A 218 16.39 -24.23 -0.43
CA VAL A 218 17.46 -24.78 0.43
C VAL A 218 16.91 -25.32 1.77
N GLU A 219 15.62 -25.11 2.05
CA GLU A 219 14.86 -25.71 3.17
C GLU A 219 13.97 -26.86 2.65
#